data_09db9bcb554c19309bbc4bf82d9fa1ab
#
_entry.id   09db9bcb554c19309bbc4bf82d9fa1ab
#
_cell.length_a   1.000
_cell.length_b   1.000
_cell.length_c   1.000
_cell.angle_alpha   90.00
_cell.angle_beta   90.00
_cell.angle_gamma   90.00
#
_symmetry.space_group_name_H-M   'P 1'
#
loop_
_entity.id
_entity.type
_entity.pdbx_description
1 polymer ?
#
loop_
_entity_poly.entity_id
_entity_poly.type
_entity_poly.pdbx_seq_one_letter_code
_entity_poly.pdbx_strand_id
1 'polypeptide(L)'
;MKSRSAFSQPLIYGFASWPLAMLSIPLYVYLPSYYHQLGLELAVIGSMLLLARISDVISDPLVGLLCDQSTQRGRYRLMILGWALLLTGLWQLLLPVQVSAARLLIWAMWVYLAWTLIMIPYQALSAE
;
A
#
# COMPACT_ATOMS: atom_id res chain seq x y z
N MET A 1 -12.01 3.59 -36.92
CA MET A 1 -10.72 3.21 -36.31
C MET A 1 -10.55 3.67 -34.82
N LYS A 2 -11.56 4.29 -34.21
CA LYS A 2 -11.52 4.77 -32.80
C LYS A 2 -12.01 3.76 -31.74
N SER A 3 -12.45 2.56 -32.13
CA SER A 3 -13.08 1.62 -31.18
C SER A 3 -12.11 0.59 -30.54
N ARG A 4 -10.91 0.46 -31.05
CA ARG A 4 -9.93 -0.51 -30.50
C ARG A 4 -9.16 0.00 -29.29
N SER A 5 -9.02 1.32 -29.11
CA SER A 5 -8.29 1.91 -27.99
C SER A 5 -9.12 2.01 -26.69
N ALA A 6 -10.45 2.07 -26.82
CA ALA A 6 -11.35 2.21 -25.65
C ALA A 6 -11.48 0.93 -24.82
N PHE A 7 -11.22 -0.24 -25.43
CA PHE A 7 -11.34 -1.53 -24.73
C PHE A 7 -10.01 -2.03 -24.14
N SER A 8 -8.89 -1.57 -24.71
CA SER A 8 -7.56 -2.02 -24.26
C SER A 8 -7.07 -1.30 -23.00
N GLN A 9 -7.46 -0.04 -22.80
CA GLN A 9 -7.05 0.72 -21.61
C GLN A 9 -7.57 0.11 -20.30
N PRO A 10 -8.87 -0.20 -20.12
CA PRO A 10 -9.36 -0.81 -18.89
C PRO A 10 -8.77 -2.21 -18.64
N LEU A 11 -8.45 -2.95 -19.69
CA LEU A 11 -7.78 -4.25 -19.54
C LEU A 11 -6.35 -4.12 -19.02
N ILE A 12 -5.59 -3.17 -19.54
CA ILE A 12 -4.20 -2.90 -19.09
C ILE A 12 -4.22 -2.46 -17.62
N TYR A 13 -5.13 -1.58 -17.22
CA TYR A 13 -5.29 -1.16 -15.82
C TYR A 13 -5.76 -2.31 -14.92
N GLY A 14 -6.65 -3.16 -15.40
CA GLY A 14 -7.07 -4.37 -14.69
C GLY A 14 -5.92 -5.32 -14.43
N PHE A 15 -5.06 -5.55 -15.40
CA PHE A 15 -3.86 -6.38 -15.26
C PHE A 15 -2.85 -5.78 -14.27
N ALA A 16 -2.67 -4.46 -14.24
CA ALA A 16 -1.74 -3.80 -13.32
C ALA A 16 -2.23 -3.82 -11.87
N SER A 17 -3.54 -3.85 -11.64
CA SER A 17 -4.11 -3.94 -10.28
C SER A 17 -4.02 -5.36 -9.67
N TRP A 18 -3.88 -6.38 -10.49
CA TRP A 18 -3.86 -7.78 -10.05
C TRP A 18 -2.68 -8.11 -9.12
N PRO A 19 -1.43 -7.74 -9.42
CA PRO A 19 -0.31 -7.93 -8.48
C PRO A 19 -0.52 -7.23 -7.15
N LEU A 20 -1.12 -6.04 -7.15
CA LEU A 20 -1.44 -5.30 -5.92
C LEU A 20 -2.48 -6.03 -5.08
N ALA A 21 -3.52 -6.56 -5.70
CA ALA A 21 -4.53 -7.37 -5.01
C ALA A 21 -3.94 -8.67 -4.47
N MET A 22 -3.07 -9.34 -5.21
CA MET A 22 -2.37 -10.54 -4.77
C MET A 22 -1.45 -10.29 -3.58
N LEU A 23 -0.86 -9.10 -3.48
CA LEU A 23 0.02 -8.75 -2.37
C LEU A 23 -0.77 -8.47 -1.07
N SER A 24 -2.01 -8.02 -1.18
CA SER A 24 -2.83 -7.67 -0.02
C SER A 24 -3.21 -8.89 0.83
N ILE A 25 -3.58 -9.99 0.21
CA ILE A 25 -4.04 -11.20 0.91
C ILE A 25 -2.94 -11.79 1.82
N PRO A 26 -1.71 -12.06 1.33
CA PRO A 26 -0.63 -12.53 2.19
C PRO A 26 -0.30 -11.54 3.32
N LEU A 27 -0.35 -10.23 3.03
CA LEU A 27 -0.06 -9.23 4.03
C LEU A 27 -1.05 -9.27 5.19
N TYR A 28 -2.35 -9.40 4.90
CA TYR A 28 -3.39 -9.41 5.93
C TYR A 28 -3.49 -10.72 6.70
N VAL A 29 -3.27 -11.84 6.03
CA VAL A 29 -3.44 -13.17 6.61
C VAL A 29 -2.13 -13.67 7.23
N TYR A 30 -1.02 -13.48 6.53
CA TYR A 30 0.27 -14.05 6.91
C TYR A 30 0.99 -13.21 7.96
N LEU A 31 0.89 -11.90 7.91
CA LEU A 31 1.62 -11.02 8.82
C LEU A 31 1.28 -11.23 10.29
N PRO A 32 -0.02 -11.33 10.71
CA PRO A 32 -0.35 -11.63 12.10
C PRO A 32 0.20 -12.97 12.57
N SER A 33 0.06 -14.03 11.76
CA SER A 33 0.58 -15.37 12.09
C SER A 33 2.10 -15.37 12.20
N TYR A 34 2.78 -14.68 11.31
CA TYR A 34 4.23 -14.59 11.28
C TYR A 34 4.79 -13.92 12.54
N TYR A 35 4.23 -12.77 12.91
CA TYR A 35 4.66 -12.05 14.12
C TYR A 35 4.27 -12.77 15.42
N HIS A 36 3.18 -13.53 15.40
CA HIS A 36 2.82 -14.41 16.53
C HIS A 36 3.86 -15.51 16.72
N GLN A 37 4.33 -16.13 15.67
CA GLN A 37 5.40 -17.14 15.72
C GLN A 37 6.73 -16.53 16.19
N LEU A 38 6.97 -15.26 15.97
CA LEU A 38 8.15 -14.53 16.45
C LEU A 38 8.07 -14.12 17.93
N GLY A 39 6.99 -14.45 18.62
CA GLY A 39 6.82 -14.27 20.05
C GLY A 39 5.97 -13.07 20.47
N LEU A 40 5.34 -12.35 19.54
CA LEU A 40 4.37 -11.32 19.87
C LEU A 40 3.00 -11.91 20.18
N GLU A 41 2.33 -11.34 21.18
CA GLU A 41 0.98 -11.72 21.52
C GLU A 41 0.00 -11.27 20.43
N LEU A 42 -0.96 -12.14 20.08
CA LEU A 42 -1.89 -11.91 18.96
C LEU A 42 -2.74 -10.63 19.19
N ALA A 43 -3.13 -10.36 20.42
CA ALA A 43 -3.87 -9.15 20.80
C ALA A 43 -3.05 -7.88 20.55
N VAL A 44 -1.75 -7.91 20.83
CA VAL A 44 -0.81 -6.79 20.57
C VAL A 44 -0.66 -6.58 19.06
N ILE A 45 -0.49 -7.63 18.29
CA ILE A 45 -0.38 -7.58 16.84
C ILE A 45 -1.65 -6.96 16.23
N GLY A 46 -2.82 -7.43 16.62
CA GLY A 46 -4.11 -6.89 16.19
C GLY A 46 -4.28 -5.43 16.53
N SER A 47 -3.91 -5.01 17.73
CA SER A 47 -3.96 -3.61 18.17
C SER A 47 -3.04 -2.72 17.35
N MET A 48 -1.81 -3.17 17.05
CA MET A 48 -0.85 -2.39 16.25
C MET A 48 -1.32 -2.24 14.81
N LEU A 49 -1.83 -3.31 14.21
CA LEU A 49 -2.39 -3.27 12.86
C LEU A 49 -3.64 -2.40 12.78
N LEU A 50 -4.48 -2.39 13.81
CA LEU A 50 -5.63 -1.50 13.89
C LEU A 50 -5.21 -0.02 13.97
N LEU A 51 -4.21 0.30 14.79
CA LEU A 51 -3.65 1.66 14.87
C LEU A 51 -3.06 2.10 13.53
N ALA A 52 -2.36 1.21 12.84
CA ALA A 52 -1.85 1.48 11.50
C ALA A 52 -2.99 1.76 10.50
N ARG A 53 -4.11 1.05 10.60
CA ARG A 53 -5.31 1.31 9.79
C ARG A 53 -5.96 2.66 10.10
N ILE A 54 -5.98 3.07 11.36
CA ILE A 54 -6.49 4.39 11.74
C ILE A 54 -5.64 5.50 11.08
N SER A 55 -4.33 5.30 10.97
CA SER A 55 -3.46 6.25 10.27
C SER A 55 -3.80 6.39 8.79
N ASP A 56 -4.29 5.34 8.13
CA ASP A 56 -4.75 5.40 6.74
C ASP A 56 -5.90 6.40 6.56
N VAL A 57 -6.85 6.42 7.49
CA VAL A 57 -7.98 7.35 7.46
C VAL A 57 -7.52 8.81 7.41
N ILE A 58 -6.36 9.10 7.97
CA ILE A 58 -5.75 10.44 7.96
C ILE A 58 -4.90 10.63 6.71
N SER A 59 -4.12 9.64 6.33
CA SER A 59 -3.17 9.73 5.20
C SER A 59 -3.86 9.70 3.83
N ASP A 60 -4.95 8.97 3.68
CA ASP A 60 -5.69 8.86 2.42
C ASP A 60 -6.18 10.22 1.88
N PRO A 61 -6.86 11.07 2.67
CA PRO A 61 -7.25 12.40 2.22
C PRO A 61 -6.05 13.29 1.89
N LEU A 62 -4.96 13.19 2.66
CA LEU A 62 -3.74 13.98 2.41
C LEU A 62 -3.09 13.61 1.08
N VAL A 63 -2.96 12.32 0.79
CA VAL A 63 -2.45 11.83 -0.49
C VAL A 63 -3.40 12.18 -1.63
N GLY A 64 -4.71 12.12 -1.39
CA GLY A 64 -5.73 12.57 -2.35
C GLY A 64 -5.53 14.03 -2.75
N LEU A 65 -5.36 14.93 -1.78
CA LEU A 65 -5.10 16.35 -2.04
C LEU A 65 -3.79 16.57 -2.80
N LEU A 66 -2.72 15.84 -2.45
CA LEU A 66 -1.45 15.90 -3.17
C LEU A 66 -1.60 15.43 -4.61
N CYS A 67 -2.38 14.38 -4.82
CA CYS A 67 -2.67 13.86 -6.14
C CYS A 67 -3.47 14.84 -7.00
N ASP A 68 -4.49 15.49 -6.41
CA ASP A 68 -5.34 16.47 -7.10
C ASP A 68 -4.57 17.72 -7.51
N GLN A 69 -3.62 18.15 -6.70
CA GLN A 69 -2.75 19.29 -7.00
C GLN A 69 -1.60 18.94 -7.95
N SER A 70 -1.38 17.65 -8.22
CA SER A 70 -0.26 17.18 -9.02
C SER A 70 -0.63 17.10 -10.50
N THR A 71 0.35 17.42 -11.34
CA THR A 71 0.27 17.15 -12.78
C THR A 71 0.33 15.64 -13.05
N GLN A 72 0.00 15.22 -14.26
CA GLN A 72 0.09 13.80 -14.65
C GLN A 72 1.49 13.21 -14.39
N ARG A 73 2.55 13.98 -14.66
CA ARG A 73 3.93 13.57 -14.33
C ARG A 73 4.17 13.48 -12.83
N GLY A 74 3.54 14.36 -12.04
CA GLY A 74 3.59 14.31 -10.57
C GLY A 74 2.95 13.05 -10.02
N ARG A 75 1.82 12.62 -10.55
CA ARG A 75 1.14 11.37 -10.17
C ARG A 75 2.01 10.14 -10.44
N TYR A 76 2.69 10.08 -11.58
CA TYR A 76 3.66 9.00 -11.86
C TYR A 76 4.83 8.98 -10.88
N ARG A 77 5.35 10.15 -10.49
CA ARG A 77 6.41 10.25 -9.48
C ARG A 77 5.94 9.77 -8.10
N LEU A 78 4.71 10.11 -7.71
CA LEU A 78 4.11 9.60 -6.46
C LEU A 78 3.99 8.07 -6.47
N MET A 79 3.59 7.48 -7.59
CA MET A 79 3.52 6.02 -7.74
C MET A 79 4.91 5.37 -7.63
N ILE A 80 5.91 5.91 -8.30
CA ILE A 80 7.30 5.39 -8.23
C ILE A 80 7.83 5.49 -6.80
N LEU A 81 7.59 6.61 -6.13
CA LEU A 81 7.95 6.78 -4.73
C LEU A 81 7.23 5.76 -3.86
N GLY A 82 5.93 5.57 -4.07
CA GLY A 82 5.13 4.57 -3.35
C GLY A 82 5.69 3.16 -3.51
N TRP A 83 6.10 2.76 -4.70
CA TRP A 83 6.74 1.46 -4.94
C TRP A 83 8.06 1.30 -4.20
N ALA A 84 8.91 2.33 -4.21
CA ALA A 84 10.18 2.32 -3.48
C ALA A 84 9.94 2.19 -1.95
N LEU A 85 8.98 2.95 -1.42
CA LEU A 85 8.60 2.88 0.00
C LEU A 85 7.96 1.53 0.35
N LEU A 86 7.16 0.96 -0.55
CA LEU A 86 6.54 -0.35 -0.34
C LEU A 86 7.58 -1.45 -0.24
N LEU A 87 8.55 -1.47 -1.15
CA LEU A 87 9.62 -2.47 -1.14
C LEU A 87 10.45 -2.39 0.14
N THR A 88 10.82 -1.18 0.58
CA THR A 88 11.58 -1.00 1.83
C THR A 88 10.77 -1.39 3.06
N GLY A 89 9.48 -1.05 3.10
CA GLY A 89 8.58 -1.41 4.18
C GLY A 89 8.36 -2.92 4.29
N LEU A 90 8.12 -3.58 3.16
CA LEU A 90 7.97 -5.04 3.11
C LEU A 90 9.25 -5.76 3.52
N TRP A 91 10.40 -5.27 3.08
CA TRP A 91 11.69 -5.83 3.49
C TRP A 91 11.83 -5.83 5.02
N GLN A 92 11.52 -4.72 5.66
CA GLN A 92 11.61 -4.58 7.12
C GLN A 92 10.54 -5.37 7.87
N LEU A 93 9.34 -5.51 7.32
CA LEU A 93 8.28 -6.30 7.93
C LEU A 93 8.54 -7.80 7.85
N LEU A 94 9.05 -8.28 6.72
CA LEU A 94 9.28 -9.71 6.48
C LEU A 94 10.60 -10.21 7.07
N LEU A 95 11.59 -9.33 7.21
CA LEU A 95 12.90 -9.65 7.78
C LEU A 95 13.22 -8.68 8.94
N PRO A 96 12.47 -8.74 10.04
CA PRO A 96 12.68 -7.84 11.16
C PRO A 96 14.01 -8.13 11.86
N VAL A 97 14.85 -7.12 12.00
CA VAL A 97 16.10 -7.22 12.77
C VAL A 97 15.81 -7.40 14.27
N GLN A 98 14.76 -6.78 14.75
CA GLN A 98 14.26 -6.93 16.11
C GLN A 98 12.74 -6.98 16.09
N VAL A 99 12.17 -7.93 16.83
CA VAL A 99 10.73 -8.09 16.95
C VAL A 99 10.22 -7.25 18.11
N SER A 100 9.43 -6.22 17.81
CA SER A 100 8.75 -5.41 18.81
C SER A 100 7.43 -4.86 18.27
N ALA A 101 6.47 -4.61 19.18
CA ALA A 101 5.19 -4.03 18.81
C ALA A 101 5.33 -2.65 18.16
N ALA A 102 6.23 -1.81 18.67
CA ALA A 102 6.49 -0.48 18.13
C ALA A 102 7.04 -0.54 16.68
N ARG A 103 7.95 -1.45 16.40
CA ARG A 103 8.47 -1.66 15.05
C ARG A 103 7.40 -2.16 14.09
N LEU A 104 6.59 -3.11 14.53
CA LEU A 104 5.45 -3.59 13.74
C LEU A 104 4.53 -2.43 13.37
N LEU A 105 4.17 -1.58 14.34
CA LEU A 105 3.32 -0.42 14.09
C LEU A 105 3.94 0.55 13.07
N ILE A 106 5.19 0.95 13.28
CA ILE A 106 5.88 1.91 12.41
C ILE A 106 5.97 1.40 10.97
N TRP A 107 6.41 0.15 10.79
CA TRP A 107 6.56 -0.40 9.45
C TRP A 107 5.24 -0.76 8.79
N ALA A 108 4.21 -1.13 9.56
CA ALA A 108 2.86 -1.32 9.04
C ALA A 108 2.28 0.02 8.54
N MET A 109 2.42 1.10 9.32
CA MET A 109 2.03 2.45 8.87
C MET A 109 2.77 2.86 7.60
N TRP A 110 4.06 2.57 7.52
CA TRP A 110 4.89 2.84 6.36
C TRP A 110 4.40 2.11 5.10
N VAL A 111 4.09 0.83 5.23
CA VAL A 111 3.57 0.01 4.12
C VAL A 111 2.19 0.49 3.68
N TYR A 112 1.31 0.83 4.61
CA TYR A 112 -0.02 1.35 4.28
C TYR A 112 0.06 2.71 3.58
N LEU A 113 0.91 3.60 4.05
CA LEU A 113 1.16 4.88 3.37
C LEU A 113 1.72 4.68 1.96
N ALA A 114 2.68 3.79 1.79
CA ALA A 114 3.22 3.43 0.49
C ALA A 114 2.14 2.88 -0.45
N TRP A 115 1.26 2.02 0.07
CA TRP A 115 0.11 1.50 -0.66
C TRP A 115 -0.83 2.60 -1.15
N THR A 116 -1.16 3.54 -0.27
CA THR A 116 -2.01 4.69 -0.58
C THR A 116 -1.38 5.57 -1.67
N LEU A 117 -0.06 5.80 -1.60
CA LEU A 117 0.70 6.55 -2.61
C LEU A 117 0.68 5.90 -3.99
N ILE A 118 0.48 4.60 -4.06
CA ILE A 118 0.33 3.87 -5.33
C ILE A 118 -1.14 3.89 -5.79
N MET A 119 -2.07 3.55 -4.90
CA MET A 119 -3.46 3.32 -5.25
C MET A 119 -4.21 4.59 -5.66
N ILE A 120 -4.04 5.69 -4.93
CA ILE A 120 -4.77 6.94 -5.21
C ILE A 120 -4.39 7.54 -6.57
N PRO A 121 -3.11 7.75 -6.90
CA PRO A 121 -2.74 8.22 -8.23
C PRO A 121 -3.13 7.24 -9.34
N TYR A 122 -3.05 5.94 -9.07
CA TYR A 122 -3.44 4.90 -10.02
C TYR A 122 -4.93 4.99 -10.37
N GLN A 123 -5.79 5.12 -9.37
CA GLN A 123 -7.22 5.29 -9.58
C GLN A 123 -7.55 6.60 -10.30
N ALA A 124 -6.86 7.69 -9.97
CA ALA A 124 -7.04 8.98 -10.64
C ALA A 124 -6.66 8.91 -12.13
N LEU A 125 -5.56 8.23 -12.47
CA LEU A 125 -5.13 8.02 -13.85
C LEU A 125 -6.07 7.09 -14.62
N SER A 126 -6.67 6.11 -13.96
CA SER A 126 -7.61 5.18 -14.59
C SER A 126 -8.97 5.82 -14.89
N ALA A 127 -9.32 6.89 -14.19
CA ALA A 127 -10.58 7.63 -14.38
C ALA A 127 -10.51 8.64 -15.52
N GLU A 128 -9.32 9.00 -15.99
CA GLU A 128 -9.09 9.90 -17.15
C GLU A 128 -9.11 9.11 -18.46
#